data_44be7c0477219378b0f3ab1378f37426
#
_entry.id   44be7c0477219378b0f3ab1378f37426
#
_cell.length_a   1.000
_cell.length_b   1.000
_cell.length_c   1.000
_cell.angle_alpha   90.00
_cell.angle_beta   90.00
_cell.angle_gamma   90.00
#
_symmetry.space_group_name_H-M   'P 1'
#
loop_
_entity.id
_entity.type
_entity.pdbx_description
1 polymer ?
#
loop_
_entity_poly.entity_id
_entity_poly.type
_entity_poly.pdbx_seq_one_letter_code
_entity_poly.pdbx_strand_id
1 'polypeptide(L)'
;MGASPFHLPGESALNPIPKISPAGLDAWAGARRAVALTGAGVSAESGIPTFRGAGGLWNGRRPEDLASPEAFAADPKLVWEFYDWRRSVIHQAAPNPAHAALAALEEGSEGFVLLTQNIDGFHRDAGSRNVVELHGNIWEVRSAAGGEVTENRQVPLDPLPPRTETGALLRPNVVWFGEGLDPKILETAVEAASRCDFMVVAGTSAVVQPAAHLPVLAKRNGAYVLEVNPEPTPISGWADETLLGKAGEVLPEIADAVDRARRSGR
;
A
#
# COMPACT_ATOMS: atom_id res chain seq x y z
N MET A 1 -5.89 -6.50 59.73
CA MET A 1 -6.59 -6.51 58.42
C MET A 1 -5.74 -5.71 57.48
N GLY A 2 -4.91 -6.42 56.70
CA GLY A 2 -3.93 -5.82 55.78
C GLY A 2 -4.58 -5.61 54.42
N ALA A 3 -4.52 -4.37 53.91
CA ALA A 3 -4.90 -4.04 52.54
C ALA A 3 -3.79 -4.47 51.63
N SER A 4 -4.10 -5.33 50.67
CA SER A 4 -3.18 -5.73 49.59
C SER A 4 -2.99 -4.58 48.62
N PRO A 5 -1.77 -4.26 48.17
CA PRO A 5 -1.56 -3.20 47.16
C PRO A 5 -2.03 -3.73 45.80
N PHE A 6 -2.90 -2.98 45.14
CA PHE A 6 -3.27 -3.16 43.76
C PHE A 6 -1.99 -3.07 42.88
N HIS A 7 -1.65 -4.18 42.26
CA HIS A 7 -0.63 -4.23 41.23
C HIS A 7 -1.23 -3.67 39.93
N LEU A 8 -0.80 -2.49 39.51
CA LEU A 8 -1.10 -1.96 38.17
C LEU A 8 -0.41 -2.87 37.14
N PRO A 9 -1.08 -3.27 36.05
CA PRO A 9 -0.41 -4.02 34.99
C PRO A 9 0.72 -3.14 34.41
N GLY A 10 1.93 -3.71 34.41
CA GLY A 10 3.15 -3.05 34.00
C GLY A 10 3.04 -2.48 32.58
N GLU A 11 3.68 -1.33 32.40
CA GLU A 11 4.00 -0.76 31.08
C GLU A 11 4.51 -1.88 30.17
N SER A 12 3.83 -2.10 29.07
CA SER A 12 4.28 -2.99 28.03
C SER A 12 5.64 -2.45 27.57
N ALA A 13 6.71 -3.17 27.85
CA ALA A 13 8.02 -2.86 27.34
C ALA A 13 7.89 -2.73 25.81
N LEU A 14 8.07 -1.51 25.30
CA LEU A 14 8.09 -1.24 23.86
C LEU A 14 9.18 -2.15 23.27
N ASN A 15 8.80 -3.11 22.46
CA ASN A 15 9.77 -3.90 21.71
C ASN A 15 10.60 -2.93 20.86
N PRO A 16 11.94 -3.08 20.84
CA PRO A 16 12.78 -2.19 20.04
C PRO A 16 12.38 -2.30 18.55
N ILE A 17 12.34 -1.15 17.86
CA ILE A 17 12.07 -1.11 16.41
C ILE A 17 13.12 -1.99 15.71
N PRO A 18 12.71 -2.98 14.91
CA PRO A 18 13.64 -3.84 14.19
C PRO A 18 14.46 -3.02 13.18
N LYS A 19 15.74 -3.38 13.06
CA LYS A 19 16.68 -2.68 12.18
C LYS A 19 17.07 -3.58 11.02
N ILE A 20 17.26 -2.97 9.85
CA ILE A 20 17.82 -3.65 8.68
C ILE A 20 19.21 -4.21 9.05
N SER A 21 19.47 -5.45 8.64
CA SER A 21 20.76 -6.10 8.86
C SER A 21 21.88 -5.47 8.02
N PRO A 22 23.16 -5.64 8.38
CA PRO A 22 24.26 -5.21 7.53
C PRO A 22 24.17 -5.79 6.11
N ALA A 23 23.74 -7.04 5.94
CA ALA A 23 23.57 -7.67 4.64
C ALA A 23 22.45 -7.00 3.81
N GLY A 24 21.31 -6.67 4.45
CA GLY A 24 20.23 -5.93 3.80
C GLY A 24 20.64 -4.52 3.41
N LEU A 25 21.40 -3.85 4.27
CA LEU A 25 21.92 -2.51 4.00
C LEU A 25 22.94 -2.51 2.84
N ASP A 26 23.85 -3.48 2.81
CA ASP A 26 24.82 -3.65 1.73
C ASP A 26 24.11 -3.99 0.40
N ALA A 27 23.09 -4.86 0.45
CA ALA A 27 22.26 -5.17 -0.71
C ALA A 27 21.53 -3.93 -1.26
N TRP A 28 20.97 -3.09 -0.36
CA TRP A 28 20.35 -1.82 -0.77
C TRP A 28 21.37 -0.86 -1.37
N ALA A 29 22.50 -0.67 -0.69
CA ALA A 29 23.54 0.26 -1.14
C ALA A 29 24.12 -0.12 -2.53
N GLY A 30 24.20 -1.42 -2.82
CA GLY A 30 24.63 -1.95 -4.12
C GLY A 30 23.56 -1.97 -5.20
N ALA A 31 22.29 -1.76 -4.84
CA ALA A 31 21.18 -1.84 -5.78
C ALA A 31 21.16 -0.63 -6.73
N ARG A 32 21.09 -0.91 -8.03
CA ARG A 32 20.86 0.12 -9.07
C ARG A 32 19.36 0.31 -9.32
N ARG A 33 18.58 -0.74 -9.12
CA ARG A 33 17.12 -0.75 -9.31
C ARG A 33 16.48 -1.32 -8.06
N ALA A 34 15.83 -0.46 -7.32
CA ALA A 34 15.08 -0.84 -6.14
C ALA A 34 13.56 -0.76 -6.42
N VAL A 35 12.81 -1.68 -5.87
CA VAL A 35 11.35 -1.69 -5.96
C VAL A 35 10.77 -1.71 -4.54
N ALA A 36 9.76 -0.89 -4.30
CA ALA A 36 8.89 -1.05 -3.14
C ALA A 36 7.54 -1.62 -3.59
N LEU A 37 7.06 -2.68 -2.94
CA LEU A 37 5.69 -3.18 -3.08
C LEU A 37 4.94 -2.90 -1.79
N THR A 38 3.86 -2.09 -1.85
CA THR A 38 3.10 -1.71 -0.67
C THR A 38 1.65 -2.18 -0.72
N GLY A 39 1.06 -2.39 0.46
CA GLY A 39 -0.35 -2.69 0.63
C GLY A 39 -0.99 -1.86 1.73
N ALA A 40 -2.25 -2.14 2.07
CA ALA A 40 -3.08 -1.33 2.96
C ALA A 40 -2.50 -1.13 4.37
N GLY A 41 -1.62 -2.03 4.83
CA GLY A 41 -0.92 -1.90 6.11
C GLY A 41 -0.02 -0.67 6.19
N VAL A 42 0.51 -0.16 5.06
CA VAL A 42 1.30 1.08 5.04
C VAL A 42 0.44 2.29 5.41
N SER A 43 -0.83 2.32 5.01
CA SER A 43 -1.75 3.42 5.30
C SER A 43 -2.54 3.24 6.62
N ALA A 44 -2.37 2.10 7.30
CA ALA A 44 -3.09 1.81 8.56
C ALA A 44 -2.76 2.84 9.65
N GLU A 45 -1.52 3.29 9.74
CA GLU A 45 -1.06 4.30 10.70
C GLU A 45 -1.52 5.73 10.33
N SER A 46 -2.05 5.93 9.13
CA SER A 46 -2.78 7.14 8.73
C SER A 46 -4.26 7.10 9.15
N GLY A 47 -4.71 6.02 9.80
CA GLY A 47 -6.12 5.82 10.17
C GLY A 47 -6.99 5.25 9.05
N ILE A 48 -6.41 4.81 7.93
CA ILE A 48 -7.17 4.18 6.85
C ILE A 48 -7.46 2.72 7.21
N PRO A 49 -8.73 2.30 7.28
CA PRO A 49 -9.07 0.92 7.54
C PRO A 49 -8.49 -0.03 6.48
N THR A 50 -7.81 -1.08 6.93
CA THR A 50 -7.35 -2.15 6.05
C THR A 50 -8.52 -2.99 5.57
N PHE A 51 -8.38 -3.67 4.42
CA PHE A 51 -9.44 -4.53 3.86
C PHE A 51 -9.67 -5.81 4.69
N ARG A 52 -8.79 -6.14 5.64
CA ARG A 52 -8.84 -7.35 6.46
C ARG A 52 -8.93 -6.98 7.93
N GLY A 53 -9.69 -7.80 8.70
CA GLY A 53 -9.90 -7.61 10.12
C GLY A 53 -11.21 -6.86 10.46
N ALA A 54 -11.47 -6.68 11.75
CA ALA A 54 -12.73 -6.12 12.26
C ALA A 54 -12.99 -4.65 11.83
N GLY A 55 -11.93 -3.90 11.48
CA GLY A 55 -12.03 -2.52 10.98
C GLY A 55 -12.36 -2.40 9.48
N GLY A 56 -12.37 -3.52 8.73
CA GLY A 56 -12.63 -3.52 7.29
C GLY A 56 -14.12 -3.54 6.91
N LEU A 57 -15.03 -3.71 7.86
CA LEU A 57 -16.45 -3.76 7.58
C LEU A 57 -17.06 -2.36 7.44
N TRP A 58 -17.88 -2.19 6.41
CA TRP A 58 -18.71 -1.01 6.22
C TRP A 58 -20.20 -1.38 6.32
N ASN A 59 -20.92 -0.80 7.28
CA ASN A 59 -22.33 -1.14 7.56
C ASN A 59 -22.59 -2.66 7.67
N GLY A 60 -21.63 -3.40 8.29
CA GLY A 60 -21.70 -4.85 8.43
C GLY A 60 -21.41 -5.65 7.16
N ARG A 61 -21.02 -5.00 6.05
CA ARG A 61 -20.66 -5.61 4.76
C ARG A 61 -19.15 -5.65 4.60
N ARG A 62 -18.65 -6.72 3.98
CA ARG A 62 -17.24 -6.83 3.64
C ARG A 62 -16.95 -5.99 2.38
N PRO A 63 -15.75 -5.39 2.27
CA PRO A 63 -15.36 -4.66 1.05
C PRO A 63 -15.49 -5.51 -0.23
N GLU A 64 -15.21 -6.80 -0.15
CA GLU A 64 -15.33 -7.73 -1.26
C GLU A 64 -16.77 -7.87 -1.79
N ASP A 65 -17.76 -7.70 -0.91
CA ASP A 65 -19.18 -7.77 -1.27
C ASP A 65 -19.68 -6.48 -1.95
N LEU A 66 -18.91 -5.39 -1.90
CA LEU A 66 -19.24 -4.07 -2.47
C LEU A 66 -18.33 -3.69 -3.64
N ALA A 67 -17.04 -3.98 -3.55
CA ALA A 67 -16.06 -3.67 -4.58
C ALA A 67 -16.02 -4.77 -5.65
N SER A 68 -17.12 -4.98 -6.35
CA SER A 68 -17.23 -5.96 -7.45
C SER A 68 -18.13 -5.43 -8.58
N PRO A 69 -17.94 -5.88 -9.83
CA PRO A 69 -18.80 -5.55 -10.96
C PRO A 69 -20.26 -5.93 -10.70
N GLU A 70 -20.49 -7.06 -10.06
CA GLU A 70 -21.82 -7.59 -9.76
C GLU A 70 -22.56 -6.69 -8.78
N ALA A 71 -21.88 -6.25 -7.71
CA ALA A 71 -22.45 -5.31 -6.73
C ALA A 71 -22.82 -3.99 -7.40
N PHE A 72 -21.93 -3.46 -8.25
CA PHE A 72 -22.17 -2.21 -8.96
C PHE A 72 -23.30 -2.33 -9.98
N ALA A 73 -23.44 -3.46 -10.68
CA ALA A 73 -24.55 -3.70 -11.59
C ALA A 73 -25.89 -3.81 -10.85
N ALA A 74 -25.88 -4.39 -9.64
CA ALA A 74 -27.08 -4.57 -8.82
C ALA A 74 -27.54 -3.26 -8.15
N ASP A 75 -26.61 -2.50 -7.56
CA ASP A 75 -26.90 -1.24 -6.86
C ASP A 75 -25.70 -0.28 -6.96
N PRO A 76 -25.60 0.50 -8.04
CA PRO A 76 -24.52 1.49 -8.19
C PRO A 76 -24.49 2.54 -7.08
N LYS A 77 -25.67 2.89 -6.52
CA LYS A 77 -25.75 3.89 -5.46
C LYS A 77 -25.11 3.37 -4.17
N LEU A 78 -25.44 2.16 -3.76
CA LEU A 78 -24.85 1.52 -2.58
C LEU A 78 -23.32 1.42 -2.69
N VAL A 79 -22.81 1.02 -3.86
CA VAL A 79 -21.36 0.94 -4.11
C VAL A 79 -20.73 2.33 -4.00
N TRP A 80 -21.36 3.36 -4.56
CA TRP A 80 -20.86 4.72 -4.45
C TRP A 80 -20.95 5.30 -3.04
N GLU A 81 -21.97 4.95 -2.25
CA GLU A 81 -22.04 5.31 -0.82
C GLU A 81 -20.84 4.75 -0.06
N PHE A 82 -20.44 3.51 -0.36
CA PHE A 82 -19.23 2.90 0.20
C PHE A 82 -17.96 3.66 -0.22
N TYR A 83 -17.82 4.02 -1.50
CA TYR A 83 -16.65 4.76 -1.98
C TYR A 83 -16.64 6.21 -1.50
N ASP A 84 -17.77 6.87 -1.37
CA ASP A 84 -17.88 8.22 -0.81
C ASP A 84 -17.47 8.25 0.66
N TRP A 85 -17.92 7.26 1.44
CA TRP A 85 -17.43 7.08 2.80
C TRP A 85 -15.90 6.87 2.84
N ARG A 86 -15.34 6.00 2.01
CA ARG A 86 -13.88 5.79 1.95
C ARG A 86 -13.13 7.06 1.57
N ARG A 87 -13.64 7.82 0.58
CA ARG A 87 -13.08 9.12 0.19
C ARG A 87 -13.09 10.10 1.36
N SER A 88 -14.19 10.15 2.12
CA SER A 88 -14.30 11.00 3.31
C SER A 88 -13.27 10.64 4.39
N VAL A 89 -13.02 9.34 4.62
CA VAL A 89 -11.98 8.88 5.57
C VAL A 89 -10.59 9.28 5.07
N ILE A 90 -10.27 9.04 3.80
CA ILE A 90 -8.97 9.37 3.20
C ILE A 90 -8.75 10.89 3.19
N HIS A 91 -9.79 11.68 2.87
CA HIS A 91 -9.72 13.14 2.83
C HIS A 91 -9.39 13.77 4.20
N GLN A 92 -9.79 13.12 5.28
CA GLN A 92 -9.50 13.56 6.67
C GLN A 92 -8.15 13.06 7.19
N ALA A 93 -7.52 12.15 6.48
CA ALA A 93 -6.24 11.56 6.84
C ALA A 93 -5.08 12.23 6.09
N ALA A 94 -3.86 11.87 6.43
CA ALA A 94 -2.64 12.34 5.78
C ALA A 94 -1.64 11.21 5.61
N PRO A 95 -0.69 11.32 4.67
CA PRO A 95 0.46 10.42 4.60
C PRO A 95 1.17 10.34 5.94
N ASN A 96 1.66 9.16 6.30
CA ASN A 96 2.41 8.91 7.53
C ASN A 96 3.92 8.75 7.26
N PRO A 97 4.76 8.56 8.29
CA PRO A 97 6.20 8.42 8.14
C PRO A 97 6.65 7.32 7.17
N ALA A 98 5.88 6.23 6.98
CA ALA A 98 6.21 5.22 5.99
C ALA A 98 6.20 5.76 4.55
N HIS A 99 5.20 6.56 4.22
CA HIS A 99 5.09 7.19 2.90
C HIS A 99 6.25 8.16 2.65
N ALA A 100 6.57 9.01 3.64
CA ALA A 100 7.69 9.94 3.57
C ALA A 100 9.04 9.21 3.44
N ALA A 101 9.24 8.12 4.17
CA ALA A 101 10.45 7.30 4.08
C ALA A 101 10.63 6.69 2.69
N LEU A 102 9.56 6.17 2.07
CA LEU A 102 9.63 5.63 0.70
C LEU A 102 9.92 6.72 -0.34
N ALA A 103 9.37 7.92 -0.18
CA ALA A 103 9.70 9.06 -1.04
C ALA A 103 11.18 9.48 -0.90
N ALA A 104 11.72 9.50 0.32
CA ALA A 104 13.14 9.79 0.56
C ALA A 104 14.06 8.71 -0.02
N LEU A 105 13.69 7.44 0.08
CA LEU A 105 14.41 6.33 -0.53
C LEU A 105 14.42 6.42 -2.06
N GLU A 106 13.32 6.85 -2.67
CA GLU A 106 13.22 7.11 -4.11
C GLU A 106 14.16 8.24 -4.53
N GLU A 107 14.14 9.37 -3.81
CA GLU A 107 14.96 10.54 -4.14
C GLU A 107 16.45 10.21 -4.17
N GLY A 108 16.91 9.37 -3.26
CA GLY A 108 18.28 8.91 -3.19
C GLY A 108 18.64 7.76 -4.15
N SER A 109 17.76 7.27 -5.02
CA SER A 109 17.99 6.10 -5.88
C SER A 109 17.86 6.47 -7.35
N GLU A 110 18.76 5.94 -8.22
CA GLU A 110 18.71 6.19 -9.67
C GLU A 110 17.55 5.45 -10.35
N GLY A 111 17.19 4.27 -9.85
CA GLY A 111 16.16 3.40 -10.45
C GLY A 111 15.19 2.85 -9.41
N PHE A 112 14.41 3.74 -8.77
CA PHE A 112 13.39 3.33 -7.81
C PHE A 112 12.00 3.29 -8.46
N VAL A 113 11.23 2.23 -8.20
CA VAL A 113 9.83 2.10 -8.62
C VAL A 113 9.00 1.69 -7.41
N LEU A 114 7.93 2.44 -7.14
CA LEU A 114 6.97 2.11 -6.11
C LEU A 114 5.73 1.47 -6.74
N LEU A 115 5.52 0.19 -6.46
CA LEU A 115 4.33 -0.57 -6.83
C LEU A 115 3.38 -0.56 -5.63
N THR A 116 2.17 -0.02 -5.79
CA THR A 116 1.22 0.00 -4.67
C THR A 116 -0.09 -0.68 -5.01
N GLN A 117 -0.61 -1.44 -4.05
CA GLN A 117 -1.96 -1.99 -4.07
C GLN A 117 -2.98 -1.00 -3.50
N ASN A 118 -2.50 0.09 -2.89
CA ASN A 118 -3.34 1.12 -2.30
C ASN A 118 -3.95 2.03 -3.36
N ILE A 119 -5.15 2.51 -3.08
CA ILE A 119 -5.90 3.41 -3.96
C ILE A 119 -6.03 4.82 -3.40
N ASP A 120 -5.41 5.10 -2.25
CA ASP A 120 -5.58 6.34 -1.47
C ASP A 120 -4.84 7.56 -2.05
N GLY A 121 -3.78 7.34 -2.85
CA GLY A 121 -2.94 8.38 -3.43
C GLY A 121 -1.84 8.88 -2.50
N PHE A 122 -1.71 8.38 -1.26
CA PHE A 122 -0.80 8.90 -0.25
C PHE A 122 0.68 8.82 -0.61
N HIS A 123 1.10 7.87 -1.41
CA HIS A 123 2.49 7.82 -1.88
C HIS A 123 2.84 9.06 -2.72
N ARG A 124 1.95 9.48 -3.62
CA ARG A 124 2.14 10.70 -4.43
C ARG A 124 2.06 11.95 -3.57
N ASP A 125 1.09 12.01 -2.65
CA ASP A 125 0.93 13.13 -1.73
C ASP A 125 2.15 13.29 -0.78
N ALA A 126 2.86 12.20 -0.48
CA ALA A 126 4.12 12.20 0.28
C ALA A 126 5.37 12.56 -0.55
N GLY A 127 5.25 12.73 -1.86
CA GLY A 127 6.33 13.12 -2.76
C GLY A 127 6.94 12.02 -3.62
N SER A 128 6.47 10.76 -3.54
CA SER A 128 6.88 9.70 -4.47
C SER A 128 6.45 10.04 -5.91
N ARG A 129 7.36 9.87 -6.87
CA ARG A 129 7.17 10.27 -8.27
C ARG A 129 6.93 9.10 -9.20
N ASN A 130 7.71 8.03 -9.04
CA ASN A 130 7.63 6.84 -9.89
C ASN A 130 6.72 5.78 -9.24
N VAL A 131 5.43 6.09 -9.19
CA VAL A 131 4.40 5.26 -8.54
C VAL A 131 3.55 4.55 -9.59
N VAL A 132 3.44 3.24 -9.48
CA VAL A 132 2.55 2.37 -10.26
C VAL A 132 1.42 1.89 -9.35
N GLU A 133 0.21 2.40 -9.57
CA GLU A 133 -0.99 2.09 -8.81
C GLU A 133 -1.66 0.84 -9.39
N LEU A 134 -1.33 -0.33 -8.84
CA LEU A 134 -1.76 -1.64 -9.37
C LEU A 134 -3.29 -1.80 -9.40
N HIS A 135 -3.97 -1.19 -8.44
CA HIS A 135 -5.42 -1.30 -8.29
C HIS A 135 -6.17 0.00 -8.61
N GLY A 136 -5.51 0.94 -9.32
CA GLY A 136 -6.08 2.24 -9.66
C GLY A 136 -6.06 3.23 -8.49
N ASN A 137 -6.89 4.28 -8.61
CA ASN A 137 -6.92 5.39 -7.66
C ASN A 137 -8.36 5.78 -7.33
N ILE A 138 -8.67 5.97 -6.04
CA ILE A 138 -10.01 6.34 -5.57
C ILE A 138 -10.42 7.75 -5.99
N TRP A 139 -9.44 8.62 -6.29
CA TRP A 139 -9.63 9.99 -6.75
C TRP A 139 -9.86 10.11 -8.25
N GLU A 140 -9.94 8.98 -8.93
CA GLU A 140 -10.21 8.91 -10.36
C GLU A 140 -11.54 8.24 -10.62
N VAL A 141 -12.19 8.68 -11.67
CA VAL A 141 -13.47 8.13 -12.15
C VAL A 141 -13.40 7.88 -13.65
N ARG A 142 -14.19 6.93 -14.11
CA ARG A 142 -14.40 6.65 -15.53
C ARG A 142 -15.84 6.26 -15.80
N SER A 143 -16.29 6.35 -17.04
CA SER A 143 -17.60 5.83 -17.39
C SER A 143 -17.69 4.31 -17.11
N ALA A 144 -18.84 3.87 -16.62
CA ALA A 144 -19.08 2.44 -16.42
C ALA A 144 -19.03 1.64 -17.73
N ALA A 145 -19.27 2.29 -18.87
CA ALA A 145 -19.13 1.71 -20.20
C ALA A 145 -17.69 1.74 -20.74
N GLY A 146 -16.71 2.22 -19.95
CA GLY A 146 -15.33 2.45 -20.37
C GLY A 146 -15.11 3.87 -20.89
N GLY A 147 -13.86 4.19 -21.24
CA GLY A 147 -13.49 5.51 -21.76
C GLY A 147 -12.41 6.19 -20.91
N GLU A 148 -12.31 7.49 -21.07
CA GLU A 148 -11.31 8.33 -20.41
C GLU A 148 -11.43 8.31 -18.89
N VAL A 149 -10.27 8.28 -18.23
CA VAL A 149 -10.16 8.42 -16.77
C VAL A 149 -9.98 9.90 -16.45
N THR A 150 -10.77 10.41 -15.52
CA THR A 150 -10.70 11.79 -15.07
C THR A 150 -10.55 11.87 -13.56
N GLU A 151 -9.82 12.87 -13.09
CA GLU A 151 -9.70 13.12 -11.66
C GLU A 151 -11.01 13.69 -11.10
N ASN A 152 -11.39 13.22 -9.92
CA ASN A 152 -12.50 13.75 -9.14
C ASN A 152 -12.17 13.69 -7.65
N ARG A 153 -11.90 14.83 -7.04
CA ARG A 153 -11.59 14.97 -5.59
C ARG A 153 -12.74 15.55 -4.77
N GLN A 154 -13.94 15.57 -5.33
CA GLN A 154 -15.12 16.07 -4.60
C GLN A 154 -15.46 15.18 -3.41
N VAL A 155 -15.59 15.76 -2.22
CA VAL A 155 -16.00 15.08 -0.96
C VAL A 155 -16.90 16.02 -0.17
N PRO A 156 -18.15 15.63 0.14
CA PRO A 156 -18.84 14.43 -0.37
C PRO A 156 -19.17 14.52 -1.86
N LEU A 157 -19.45 13.38 -2.49
CA LEU A 157 -19.89 13.33 -3.88
C LEU A 157 -21.35 13.82 -3.99
N ASP A 158 -21.59 14.78 -4.90
CA ASP A 158 -22.93 15.27 -5.24
C ASP A 158 -22.97 15.59 -6.74
N PRO A 159 -23.87 14.97 -7.53
CA PRO A 159 -24.84 13.93 -7.15
C PRO A 159 -24.22 12.57 -6.87
N LEU A 160 -24.92 11.72 -6.13
CA LEU A 160 -24.56 10.34 -5.83
C LEU A 160 -25.63 9.36 -6.36
N PRO A 161 -25.33 8.44 -7.28
CA PRO A 161 -24.03 8.18 -7.94
C PRO A 161 -23.66 9.28 -8.96
N PRO A 162 -22.36 9.57 -9.12
CA PRO A 162 -21.89 10.58 -10.07
C PRO A 162 -22.11 10.11 -11.53
N ARG A 163 -22.30 11.10 -12.42
CA ARG A 163 -22.56 10.87 -13.83
C ARG A 163 -21.72 11.81 -14.70
N THR A 164 -21.54 11.42 -15.96
CA THR A 164 -20.97 12.31 -16.98
C THR A 164 -21.95 13.45 -17.32
N GLU A 165 -21.49 14.47 -18.03
CA GLU A 165 -22.35 15.54 -18.58
C GLU A 165 -23.46 14.98 -19.47
N THR A 166 -23.23 13.86 -20.15
CA THR A 166 -24.23 13.20 -20.99
C THR A 166 -25.16 12.26 -20.21
N GLY A 167 -25.04 12.22 -18.88
CA GLY A 167 -25.87 11.41 -17.99
C GLY A 167 -25.40 9.94 -17.79
N ALA A 168 -24.31 9.52 -18.44
CA ALA A 168 -23.79 8.17 -18.26
C ALA A 168 -23.26 7.97 -16.82
N LEU A 169 -23.48 6.78 -16.25
CA LEU A 169 -23.05 6.44 -14.93
C LEU A 169 -21.51 6.37 -14.86
N LEU A 170 -20.91 7.02 -13.87
CA LEU A 170 -19.50 6.89 -13.55
C LEU A 170 -19.28 5.76 -12.54
N ARG A 171 -18.10 5.18 -12.57
CA ARG A 171 -17.57 4.28 -11.54
C ARG A 171 -16.21 4.79 -11.06
N PRO A 172 -15.76 4.42 -9.83
CA PRO A 172 -14.39 4.70 -9.41
C PRO A 172 -13.39 3.95 -10.31
N ASN A 173 -12.27 4.59 -10.63
CA ASN A 173 -11.19 3.97 -11.41
C ASN A 173 -10.31 3.10 -10.52
N VAL A 174 -10.91 2.08 -9.93
CA VAL A 174 -10.24 1.07 -9.12
C VAL A 174 -10.51 -0.31 -9.68
N VAL A 175 -9.58 -1.23 -9.47
CA VAL A 175 -9.75 -2.64 -9.83
C VAL A 175 -10.59 -3.31 -8.75
N TRP A 176 -11.72 -3.87 -9.13
CA TRP A 176 -12.62 -4.59 -8.26
C TRP A 176 -12.27 -6.07 -8.14
N PHE A 177 -12.75 -6.71 -7.09
CA PHE A 177 -12.68 -8.16 -6.97
C PHE A 177 -13.38 -8.81 -8.16
N GLY A 178 -12.70 -9.79 -8.78
CA GLY A 178 -13.16 -10.41 -10.04
C GLY A 178 -12.66 -9.72 -11.31
N GLU A 179 -12.11 -8.51 -11.23
CA GLU A 179 -11.48 -7.84 -12.38
C GLU A 179 -9.98 -8.16 -12.47
N GLY A 180 -9.45 -8.18 -13.69
CA GLY A 180 -8.01 -8.22 -13.95
C GLY A 180 -7.39 -6.82 -13.81
N LEU A 181 -6.09 -6.77 -13.51
CA LEU A 181 -5.30 -5.54 -13.61
C LEU A 181 -5.22 -5.10 -15.08
N ASP A 182 -5.06 -3.78 -15.27
CA ASP A 182 -4.72 -3.27 -16.61
C ASP A 182 -3.45 -3.97 -17.13
N PRO A 183 -3.47 -4.54 -18.35
CA PRO A 183 -2.33 -5.29 -18.89
C PRO A 183 -1.04 -4.48 -18.94
N LYS A 184 -1.09 -3.16 -19.20
CA LYS A 184 0.08 -2.29 -19.26
C LYS A 184 0.65 -2.04 -17.86
N ILE A 185 -0.23 -1.86 -16.86
CA ILE A 185 0.17 -1.70 -15.46
C ILE A 185 0.83 -3.00 -14.96
N LEU A 186 0.24 -4.14 -15.28
CA LEU A 186 0.79 -5.45 -14.92
C LEU A 186 2.14 -5.69 -15.61
N GLU A 187 2.28 -5.38 -16.89
CA GLU A 187 3.54 -5.49 -17.63
C GLU A 187 4.63 -4.63 -16.99
N THR A 188 4.33 -3.36 -16.67
CA THR A 188 5.25 -2.44 -15.98
C THR A 188 5.69 -3.01 -14.62
N ALA A 189 4.75 -3.54 -13.84
CA ALA A 189 5.04 -4.12 -12.53
C ALA A 189 5.90 -5.39 -12.63
N VAL A 190 5.61 -6.25 -13.59
CA VAL A 190 6.38 -7.47 -13.88
C VAL A 190 7.79 -7.11 -14.35
N GLU A 191 7.94 -6.13 -15.24
CA GLU A 191 9.23 -5.66 -15.69
C GLU A 191 10.07 -5.10 -14.53
N ALA A 192 9.48 -4.23 -13.70
CA ALA A 192 10.14 -3.67 -12.52
C ALA A 192 10.60 -4.78 -11.56
N ALA A 193 9.71 -5.71 -11.20
CA ALA A 193 10.02 -6.83 -10.32
C ALA A 193 11.07 -7.79 -10.89
N SER A 194 11.04 -8.02 -12.22
CA SER A 194 11.99 -8.93 -12.87
C SER A 194 13.41 -8.40 -12.95
N ARG A 195 13.57 -7.08 -12.90
CA ARG A 195 14.84 -6.40 -13.12
C ARG A 195 15.43 -5.72 -11.90
N CYS A 196 14.70 -5.72 -10.77
CA CYS A 196 15.23 -5.10 -9.56
C CYS A 196 16.35 -5.93 -8.95
N ASP A 197 17.24 -5.22 -8.27
CA ASP A 197 18.33 -5.78 -7.47
C ASP A 197 17.91 -5.91 -5.99
N PHE A 198 16.93 -5.06 -5.56
CA PHE A 198 16.38 -5.04 -4.22
C PHE A 198 14.86 -4.81 -4.28
N MET A 199 14.11 -5.54 -3.46
CA MET A 199 12.67 -5.32 -3.28
C MET A 199 12.31 -5.23 -1.81
N VAL A 200 11.72 -4.11 -1.38
CA VAL A 200 11.05 -4.02 -0.08
C VAL A 200 9.56 -4.28 -0.25
N VAL A 201 9.01 -5.18 0.56
CA VAL A 201 7.58 -5.53 0.59
C VAL A 201 7.02 -5.08 1.92
N ALA A 202 6.15 -4.06 1.93
CA ALA A 202 5.71 -3.42 3.16
C ALA A 202 4.18 -3.39 3.29
N GLY A 203 3.67 -3.74 4.48
CA GLY A 203 2.27 -3.57 4.86
C GLY A 203 1.28 -4.33 3.95
N THR A 204 1.68 -5.44 3.37
CA THR A 204 0.80 -6.30 2.55
C THR A 204 0.68 -7.69 3.13
N SER A 205 -0.49 -8.30 2.99
CA SER A 205 -0.70 -9.69 3.37
C SER A 205 -0.06 -10.71 2.40
N ALA A 206 0.47 -10.24 1.26
CA ALA A 206 1.09 -11.04 0.21
C ALA A 206 0.24 -12.24 -0.29
N VAL A 207 -1.09 -12.07 -0.37
CA VAL A 207 -2.00 -13.14 -0.85
C VAL A 207 -2.84 -12.73 -2.06
N VAL A 208 -3.00 -11.43 -2.34
CA VAL A 208 -3.81 -10.94 -3.46
C VAL A 208 -3.04 -11.06 -4.77
N GLN A 209 -3.54 -11.86 -5.69
CA GLN A 209 -2.94 -12.04 -7.01
C GLN A 209 -3.44 -10.97 -8.00
N PRO A 210 -2.60 -10.57 -8.97
CA PRO A 210 -1.23 -11.06 -9.26
C PRO A 210 -0.13 -10.37 -8.44
N ALA A 211 -0.43 -9.31 -7.64
CA ALA A 211 0.55 -8.53 -6.90
C ALA A 211 1.43 -9.39 -5.95
N ALA A 212 0.84 -10.40 -5.29
CA ALA A 212 1.56 -11.32 -4.42
C ALA A 212 2.63 -12.17 -5.13
N HIS A 213 2.59 -12.26 -6.47
CA HIS A 213 3.61 -12.97 -7.24
C HIS A 213 4.86 -12.13 -7.52
N LEU A 214 4.78 -10.80 -7.46
CA LEU A 214 5.88 -9.91 -7.79
C LEU A 214 7.12 -10.11 -6.92
N PRO A 215 7.02 -10.28 -5.57
CA PRO A 215 8.18 -10.60 -4.74
C PRO A 215 8.81 -11.95 -5.08
N VAL A 216 7.99 -12.96 -5.43
CA VAL A 216 8.49 -14.27 -5.88
C VAL A 216 9.30 -14.12 -7.16
N LEU A 217 8.82 -13.32 -8.09
CA LEU A 217 9.49 -13.03 -9.35
C LEU A 217 10.82 -12.32 -9.12
N ALA A 218 10.84 -11.27 -8.29
CA ALA A 218 12.04 -10.54 -7.92
C ALA A 218 13.10 -11.48 -7.30
N LYS A 219 12.71 -12.29 -6.32
CA LYS A 219 13.58 -13.28 -5.68
C LYS A 219 14.17 -14.27 -6.67
N ARG A 220 13.35 -14.83 -7.58
CA ARG A 220 13.80 -15.78 -8.59
C ARG A 220 14.81 -15.19 -9.57
N ASN A 221 14.76 -13.86 -9.77
CA ASN A 221 15.71 -13.13 -10.61
C ASN A 221 16.92 -12.58 -9.83
N GLY A 222 17.10 -12.96 -8.57
CA GLY A 222 18.27 -12.66 -7.76
C GLY A 222 18.19 -11.38 -6.93
N ALA A 223 17.03 -10.73 -6.85
CA ALA A 223 16.83 -9.58 -5.99
C ALA A 223 16.90 -9.99 -4.51
N TYR A 224 17.48 -9.11 -3.68
CA TYR A 224 17.31 -9.20 -2.23
C TYR A 224 15.90 -8.77 -1.88
N VAL A 225 15.15 -9.60 -1.16
CA VAL A 225 13.76 -9.33 -0.75
C VAL A 225 13.71 -9.10 0.74
N LEU A 226 13.33 -7.87 1.12
CA LEU A 226 13.09 -7.43 2.50
C LEU A 226 11.60 -7.30 2.75
N GLU A 227 11.07 -7.99 3.75
CA GLU A 227 9.69 -7.82 4.21
C GLU A 227 9.62 -6.91 5.44
N VAL A 228 8.66 -5.99 5.45
CA VAL A 228 8.31 -5.14 6.61
C VAL A 228 6.81 -5.29 6.87
N ASN A 229 6.44 -5.98 7.94
CA ASN A 229 5.04 -6.20 8.28
C ASN A 229 4.89 -6.44 9.79
N PRO A 230 3.79 -6.04 10.45
CA PRO A 230 3.63 -6.31 11.88
C PRO A 230 3.49 -7.79 12.22
N GLU A 231 3.04 -8.61 11.28
CA GLU A 231 2.85 -10.05 11.44
C GLU A 231 3.50 -10.81 10.28
N PRO A 232 3.93 -12.07 10.50
CA PRO A 232 4.43 -12.91 9.42
C PRO A 232 3.40 -13.11 8.30
N THR A 233 3.88 -13.17 7.06
CA THR A 233 3.07 -13.44 5.88
C THR A 233 3.58 -14.67 5.12
N PRO A 234 2.92 -15.12 4.04
CA PRO A 234 3.42 -16.24 3.24
C PRO A 234 4.81 -16.05 2.64
N ILE A 235 5.33 -14.82 2.57
CA ILE A 235 6.68 -14.57 2.06
C ILE A 235 7.76 -14.59 3.15
N SER A 236 7.41 -14.44 4.43
CA SER A 236 8.38 -14.33 5.53
C SER A 236 9.36 -15.52 5.60
N GLY A 237 8.90 -16.70 5.22
CA GLY A 237 9.72 -17.91 5.28
C GLY A 237 10.79 -18.05 4.18
N TRP A 238 10.76 -17.17 3.14
CA TRP A 238 11.69 -17.21 2.02
C TRP A 238 12.25 -15.84 1.61
N ALA A 239 11.78 -14.76 2.18
CA ALA A 239 12.43 -13.45 2.08
C ALA A 239 13.86 -13.54 2.64
N ASP A 240 14.76 -12.68 2.14
CA ASP A 240 16.14 -12.64 2.67
C ASP A 240 16.16 -12.09 4.09
N GLU A 241 15.21 -11.19 4.37
CA GLU A 241 15.06 -10.59 5.69
C GLU A 241 13.60 -10.24 5.95
N THR A 242 13.13 -10.43 7.18
CA THR A 242 11.80 -10.03 7.63
C THR A 242 11.94 -9.19 8.89
N LEU A 243 11.44 -7.96 8.85
CA LEU A 243 11.38 -7.02 9.96
C LEU A 243 9.94 -6.95 10.46
N LEU A 244 9.68 -7.55 11.62
CA LEU A 244 8.34 -7.55 12.22
C LEU A 244 8.11 -6.23 12.97
N GLY A 245 7.37 -5.33 12.35
CA GLY A 245 7.03 -4.02 12.88
C GLY A 245 6.10 -3.25 11.97
N LYS A 246 5.58 -2.14 12.47
CA LYS A 246 4.72 -1.26 11.68
C LYS A 246 5.55 -0.51 10.63
N ALA A 247 4.97 -0.31 9.46
CA ALA A 247 5.67 0.32 8.35
C ALA A 247 6.15 1.74 8.67
N GLY A 248 5.34 2.53 9.40
CA GLY A 248 5.69 3.90 9.79
C GLY A 248 6.76 4.00 10.88
N GLU A 249 7.07 2.90 11.55
CA GLU A 249 8.18 2.82 12.51
C GLU A 249 9.46 2.30 11.83
N VAL A 250 9.33 1.24 11.01
CA VAL A 250 10.48 0.52 10.45
C VAL A 250 11.07 1.21 9.21
N LEU A 251 10.22 1.68 8.28
CA LEU A 251 10.71 2.28 7.03
C LEU A 251 11.53 3.56 7.24
N PRO A 252 11.20 4.47 8.18
CA PRO A 252 12.07 5.60 8.50
C PRO A 252 13.46 5.18 8.98
N GLU A 253 13.56 4.17 9.84
CA GLU A 253 14.87 3.63 10.29
C GLU A 253 15.69 3.08 9.13
N ILE A 254 15.03 2.40 8.18
CA ILE A 254 15.70 1.92 6.95
C ILE A 254 16.18 3.11 6.11
N ALA A 255 15.33 4.12 5.88
CA ALA A 255 15.69 5.30 5.08
C ALA A 255 16.89 6.04 5.68
N ASP A 256 16.89 6.23 6.99
CA ASP A 256 18.00 6.85 7.73
C ASP A 256 19.29 6.02 7.65
N ALA A 257 19.19 4.70 7.74
CA ALA A 257 20.35 3.83 7.63
C ALA A 257 20.96 3.86 6.22
N VAL A 258 20.12 3.83 5.20
CA VAL A 258 20.53 3.93 3.78
C VAL A 258 21.17 5.29 3.48
N ASP A 259 20.60 6.39 3.96
CA ASP A 259 21.17 7.72 3.77
C ASP A 259 22.55 7.85 4.44
N ARG A 260 22.69 7.35 5.69
CA ARG A 260 23.99 7.31 6.38
C ARG A 260 25.02 6.47 5.61
N ALA A 261 24.64 5.31 5.10
CA ALA A 261 25.54 4.44 4.33
C ALA A 261 26.03 5.13 3.06
N ARG A 262 25.16 5.81 2.34
CA ARG A 262 25.50 6.58 1.12
C ARG A 262 26.47 7.73 1.41
N ARG A 263 26.21 8.52 2.48
CA ARG A 263 27.09 9.63 2.87
C ARG A 263 28.46 9.16 3.36
N SER A 264 28.58 7.96 3.89
CA SER A 264 29.86 7.37 4.32
C SER A 264 30.66 6.72 3.19
N GLY A 265 30.17 6.74 1.94
CA GLY A 265 30.87 6.22 0.76
C GLY A 265 30.88 4.68 0.69
N ARG A 266 29.94 4.04 1.31
CA ARG A 266 29.72 2.59 1.24
C ARG A 266 28.77 2.25 0.11
#